data_a59455154197c70ddd10eb8b24fc6a47
#
_entry.id   a59455154197c70ddd10eb8b24fc6a47
#
_cell.length_a   1.000
_cell.length_b   1.000
_cell.length_c   1.000
_cell.angle_alpha   90.00
_cell.angle_beta   90.00
_cell.angle_gamma   90.00
#
_symmetry.space_group_name_H-M   'P 1'
#
loop_
_entity.id
_entity.type
_entity.pdbx_description
1 polymer ?
#
loop_
_entity_poly.entity_id
_entity_poly.type
_entity_poly.pdbx_seq_one_letter_code
_entity_poly.pdbx_strand_id
1 'polypeptide(L)'
;RWNGTERIFNAYATKATYFLTEKDQIRPEMGMEEDFQGSVRQKVTTTIGHALHEVDDFAWYRGGRNLVESTLFAGAMSRNYTLTGINSLGDEKLTVVFTSNDVSTPLTIWANGTQVAIKTIPAPGSHMYYSEGQYRNMNVAEHSTGTDTWKITLATQGPFATSNRVQGRLDYIALSYTAPLELQEGFVRFGEGISGTKSGNNTSQ
;
A
#
# COMPACT_ATOMS: atom_id res chain seq x y z
N ARG A 1 9.57 3.78 -1.68
CA ARG A 1 9.04 4.65 -2.73
C ARG A 1 7.80 4.01 -3.35
N TRP A 2 6.78 4.80 -3.64
CA TRP A 2 5.59 4.39 -4.40
C TRP A 2 5.75 4.76 -5.87
N ASN A 3 5.22 3.91 -6.77
CA ASN A 3 5.17 4.18 -8.21
C ASN A 3 3.74 4.48 -8.69
N GLY A 4 2.90 5.03 -7.81
CA GLY A 4 1.49 5.27 -8.06
C GLY A 4 0.57 4.22 -7.43
N THR A 5 0.82 2.94 -7.64
CA THR A 5 -0.03 1.85 -7.13
C THR A 5 0.71 0.82 -6.29
N GLU A 6 2.03 0.76 -6.41
CA GLU A 6 2.84 -0.26 -5.76
C GLU A 6 4.01 0.37 -5.00
N ARG A 7 4.35 -0.26 -3.88
CA ARG A 7 5.56 0.06 -3.17
C ARG A 7 6.77 -0.53 -3.90
N ILE A 8 7.78 0.32 -4.17
CA ILE A 8 9.08 -0.12 -4.67
C ILE A 8 10.04 -0.17 -3.50
N PHE A 9 10.51 -1.35 -3.17
CA PHE A 9 11.51 -1.59 -2.14
C PHE A 9 12.92 -1.39 -2.69
N ASN A 10 13.79 -0.74 -1.91
CA ASN A 10 15.21 -0.68 -2.19
C ASN A 10 15.95 -1.57 -1.20
N ALA A 11 16.37 -2.74 -1.65
CA ALA A 11 17.04 -3.75 -0.82
C ALA A 11 18.38 -3.30 -0.22
N TYR A 12 18.92 -2.17 -0.64
CA TYR A 12 20.24 -1.69 -0.24
C TYR A 12 20.21 -0.41 0.59
N ALA A 13 19.05 0.18 0.80
CA ALA A 13 18.93 1.42 1.54
C ALA A 13 17.77 1.37 2.53
N THR A 14 18.09 1.50 3.81
CA THR A 14 17.10 1.65 4.88
C THR A 14 16.46 3.03 4.92
N LYS A 15 17.09 4.01 4.28
CA LYS A 15 16.62 5.40 4.20
C LYS A 15 16.81 5.95 2.79
N ALA A 16 15.83 6.69 2.30
CA ALA A 16 15.99 7.51 1.11
C ALA A 16 16.39 8.93 1.54
N THR A 17 17.49 9.44 0.99
CA THR A 17 17.97 10.80 1.25
C THR A 17 17.61 11.69 0.09
N TYR A 18 16.98 12.81 0.37
CA TYR A 18 16.64 13.84 -0.60
C TYR A 18 17.29 15.14 -0.18
N PHE A 19 17.82 15.87 -1.17
CA PHE A 19 18.35 17.20 -0.95
C PHE A 19 17.36 18.21 -1.53
N LEU A 20 16.82 19.04 -0.65
CA LEU A 20 16.06 20.20 -1.06
C LEU A 20 16.98 21.41 -0.97
N THR A 21 17.20 22.09 -2.08
CA THR A 21 17.99 23.32 -2.11
C THR A 21 17.12 24.45 -2.59
N GLU A 22 17.08 25.52 -1.82
CA GLU A 22 16.55 26.79 -2.27
C GLU A 22 17.65 27.56 -2.99
N LYS A 23 17.36 28.08 -4.18
CA LYS A 23 18.26 28.92 -4.95
C LYS A 23 17.58 30.25 -5.22
N ASP A 24 18.28 31.32 -4.94
CA ASP A 24 17.82 32.68 -5.20
C ASP A 24 17.75 33.02 -6.70
N GLN A 25 18.23 32.11 -7.55
CA GLN A 25 18.17 32.29 -9.01
C GLN A 25 17.53 31.08 -9.66
N ILE A 26 16.48 31.35 -10.40
CA ILE A 26 15.90 30.41 -11.37
C ILE A 26 16.98 30.11 -12.39
N ARG A 27 17.27 28.84 -12.66
CA ARG A 27 18.19 28.46 -13.72
C ARG A 27 17.69 29.03 -15.04
N PRO A 28 18.55 29.71 -15.82
CA PRO A 28 18.16 30.25 -17.12
C PRO A 28 17.70 29.20 -18.13
N GLU A 29 18.04 27.93 -17.87
CA GLU A 29 17.65 26.76 -18.66
C GLU A 29 16.23 26.27 -18.44
N MET A 30 15.62 26.60 -17.30
CA MET A 30 14.16 26.61 -17.22
C MET A 30 13.75 27.96 -17.79
N GLY A 31 13.53 27.99 -19.09
CA GLY A 31 12.91 29.15 -19.68
C GLY A 31 11.73 29.55 -18.80
N MET A 32 11.68 30.78 -18.35
CA MET A 32 10.45 31.32 -17.85
C MET A 32 9.48 31.17 -19.01
N GLU A 33 8.63 30.14 -18.96
CA GLU A 33 7.47 30.13 -19.81
C GLU A 33 6.77 31.45 -19.51
N GLU A 34 6.82 32.32 -20.50
CA GLU A 34 6.15 33.61 -20.45
C GLU A 34 4.74 33.33 -19.99
N ASP A 35 4.47 33.82 -18.79
CA ASP A 35 3.17 33.99 -18.21
C ASP A 35 2.18 32.93 -18.69
N PHE A 36 2.00 31.88 -17.93
CA PHE A 36 0.97 30.89 -18.22
C PHE A 36 -0.40 31.57 -18.02
N GLN A 37 -0.70 32.54 -18.88
CA GLN A 37 -2.00 33.18 -19.00
C GLN A 37 -3.02 32.26 -19.66
N GLY A 38 -2.73 30.96 -19.68
CA GLY A 38 -3.70 29.97 -20.00
C GLY A 38 -4.74 29.94 -18.87
N SER A 39 -5.99 30.15 -19.20
CA SER A 39 -7.09 29.85 -18.31
C SER A 39 -6.83 28.53 -17.62
N VAL A 40 -6.85 28.49 -16.28
CA VAL A 40 -6.71 27.27 -15.48
C VAL A 40 -7.75 26.29 -15.99
N ARG A 41 -7.31 25.35 -16.84
CA ARG A 41 -8.21 24.41 -17.53
C ARG A 41 -8.68 23.30 -16.60
N GLN A 42 -8.00 23.12 -15.46
CA GLN A 42 -8.36 22.07 -14.52
C GLN A 42 -7.80 22.38 -13.13
N LYS A 43 -8.69 22.42 -12.14
CA LYS A 43 -8.31 22.50 -10.74
C LYS A 43 -8.24 21.07 -10.19
N VAL A 44 -7.08 20.65 -9.76
CA VAL A 44 -6.90 19.38 -9.07
C VAL A 44 -7.20 19.57 -7.59
N THR A 45 -8.12 18.80 -7.06
CA THR A 45 -8.55 18.89 -5.66
C THR A 45 -8.29 17.60 -4.86
N THR A 46 -7.86 16.54 -5.55
CA THR A 46 -7.63 15.24 -4.94
C THR A 46 -6.27 14.68 -5.34
N THR A 47 -5.76 13.77 -4.51
CA THR A 47 -4.52 13.01 -4.73
C THR A 47 -4.72 11.58 -4.28
N ILE A 48 -3.74 10.70 -4.50
CA ILE A 48 -3.72 9.36 -3.94
C ILE A 48 -3.06 9.40 -2.57
N GLY A 49 -3.83 9.03 -1.54
CA GLY A 49 -3.33 8.80 -0.19
C GLY A 49 -2.86 7.36 -0.01
N HIS A 50 -1.94 7.15 0.93
CA HIS A 50 -1.44 5.83 1.28
C HIS A 50 -1.29 5.71 2.80
N ALA A 51 -1.72 4.57 3.34
CA ALA A 51 -1.39 4.14 4.69
C ALA A 51 -0.68 2.78 4.61
N LEU A 52 0.35 2.59 5.42
CA LEU A 52 1.23 1.43 5.36
C LEU A 52 1.49 0.89 6.77
N HIS A 53 1.36 -0.43 6.92
CA HIS A 53 1.96 -1.18 8.01
C HIS A 53 3.03 -2.10 7.43
N GLU A 54 4.26 -1.95 7.90
CA GLU A 54 5.41 -2.74 7.49
C GLU A 54 6.41 -2.79 8.62
N VAL A 55 6.88 -4.00 8.93
CA VAL A 55 7.92 -4.28 9.92
C VAL A 55 8.89 -5.26 9.29
N ASP A 56 10.12 -4.80 9.09
CA ASP A 56 11.20 -5.52 8.41
C ASP A 56 12.23 -6.01 9.45
N ASP A 57 11.85 -6.91 10.33
CA ASP A 57 12.69 -7.35 11.46
C ASP A 57 13.06 -8.85 11.44
N PHE A 58 12.61 -9.59 10.42
CA PHE A 58 12.89 -11.01 10.28
C PHE A 58 13.21 -11.40 8.84
N ALA A 59 14.21 -12.29 8.67
CA ALA A 59 14.53 -12.90 7.39
C ALA A 59 14.31 -14.41 7.44
N TRP A 60 13.63 -14.98 6.46
CA TRP A 60 13.59 -16.41 6.29
C TRP A 60 15.01 -16.92 5.92
N TYR A 61 15.55 -17.85 6.72
CA TYR A 61 16.81 -18.59 6.43
C TYR A 61 18.02 -17.73 6.02
N ARG A 62 18.50 -16.88 6.89
CA ARG A 62 19.82 -16.20 6.82
C ARG A 62 20.15 -15.38 5.58
N GLY A 63 19.27 -15.18 4.66
CA GLY A 63 19.72 -14.51 3.46
C GLY A 63 18.59 -14.20 2.53
N GLY A 64 17.92 -13.19 2.80
CA GLY A 64 16.94 -12.68 1.88
C GLY A 64 17.06 -11.17 1.82
N ARG A 65 16.75 -10.67 0.68
CA ARG A 65 16.49 -9.25 0.48
C ARG A 65 15.11 -8.87 1.00
N ASN A 66 14.25 -9.87 1.20
CA ASN A 66 12.90 -9.67 1.70
C ASN A 66 12.91 -9.91 3.20
N LEU A 67 12.75 -8.86 3.95
CA LEU A 67 12.46 -8.89 5.36
C LEU A 67 10.95 -8.90 5.54
N VAL A 68 10.51 -9.53 6.60
CA VAL A 68 9.10 -9.65 6.98
C VAL A 68 8.95 -9.40 8.46
N GLU A 69 7.73 -9.27 8.94
CA GLU A 69 7.47 -9.11 10.38
C GLU A 69 7.87 -10.39 11.14
N SER A 70 8.60 -10.26 12.25
CA SER A 70 9.03 -11.37 13.10
C SER A 70 7.88 -12.13 13.73
N THR A 71 6.71 -11.54 13.76
CA THR A 71 5.50 -12.13 14.29
C THR A 71 5.03 -13.32 13.47
N LEU A 72 5.08 -14.52 14.06
CA LEU A 72 4.70 -15.76 13.41
C LEU A 72 3.20 -16.02 13.52
N PHE A 73 2.59 -16.39 12.40
CA PHE A 73 1.29 -17.06 12.36
C PHE A 73 1.53 -18.57 12.33
N ALA A 74 1.31 -19.23 13.46
CA ALA A 74 1.47 -20.69 13.60
C ALA A 74 0.10 -21.34 13.77
N GLY A 75 -0.25 -22.28 12.89
CA GLY A 75 -1.53 -22.94 12.90
C GLY A 75 -2.69 -21.97 12.57
N ALA A 76 -3.81 -22.11 13.25
CA ALA A 76 -4.96 -21.20 13.14
C ALA A 76 -4.76 -20.00 14.07
N MET A 77 -4.37 -18.88 13.52
CA MET A 77 -4.15 -17.65 14.28
C MET A 77 -4.86 -16.47 13.61
N SER A 78 -5.29 -15.52 14.42
CA SER A 78 -5.85 -14.26 13.96
C SER A 78 -5.13 -13.08 14.61
N ARG A 79 -4.86 -12.04 13.84
CA ARG A 79 -4.22 -10.81 14.30
C ARG A 79 -4.88 -9.58 13.68
N ASN A 80 -4.87 -8.51 14.45
CA ASN A 80 -5.40 -7.22 14.05
C ASN A 80 -4.26 -6.24 13.81
N TYR A 81 -4.37 -5.49 12.74
CA TYR A 81 -3.49 -4.39 12.35
C TYR A 81 -4.30 -3.12 12.23
N THR A 82 -3.74 -2.01 12.65
CA THR A 82 -4.43 -0.71 12.61
C THR A 82 -3.65 0.23 11.71
N LEU A 83 -4.31 0.75 10.70
CA LEU A 83 -3.81 1.82 9.86
C LEU A 83 -4.47 3.12 10.29
N THR A 84 -3.70 4.17 10.53
CA THR A 84 -4.17 5.46 11.03
C THR A 84 -3.81 6.61 10.12
N GLY A 85 -4.40 7.77 10.32
CA GLY A 85 -4.13 8.97 9.53
C GLY A 85 -4.72 8.91 8.13
N ILE A 86 -5.83 8.21 7.95
CA ILE A 86 -6.48 7.99 6.66
C ILE A 86 -7.52 9.09 6.46
N ASN A 87 -7.25 9.97 5.49
CA ASN A 87 -8.18 11.02 5.06
C ASN A 87 -8.79 10.64 3.70
N SER A 88 -9.63 9.59 3.72
CA SER A 88 -10.19 9.02 2.49
C SER A 88 -11.47 9.74 2.05
N LEU A 89 -11.52 10.00 0.74
CA LEU A 89 -12.73 10.41 0.03
C LEU A 89 -13.36 9.25 -0.77
N GLY A 90 -12.74 8.05 -0.72
CA GLY A 90 -13.22 6.87 -1.42
C GLY A 90 -12.13 6.11 -2.18
N ASP A 91 -12.54 5.16 -3.01
CA ASP A 91 -11.67 4.31 -3.87
C ASP A 91 -10.61 3.52 -3.10
N GLU A 92 -10.94 3.10 -1.89
CA GLU A 92 -10.00 2.37 -1.04
C GLU A 92 -9.62 1.02 -1.67
N LYS A 93 -8.32 0.81 -1.82
CA LYS A 93 -7.71 -0.43 -2.32
C LYS A 93 -6.74 -0.98 -1.30
N LEU A 94 -7.01 -2.19 -0.84
CA LEU A 94 -6.19 -2.90 0.12
C LEU A 94 -5.18 -3.81 -0.59
N THR A 95 -3.95 -3.76 -0.15
CA THR A 95 -2.88 -4.68 -0.56
C THR A 95 -2.37 -5.39 0.67
N VAL A 96 -2.24 -6.72 0.59
CA VAL A 96 -1.65 -7.57 1.63
C VAL A 96 -0.61 -8.45 0.98
N VAL A 97 0.61 -8.47 1.52
CA VAL A 97 1.67 -9.39 1.13
C VAL A 97 2.02 -10.24 2.34
N PHE A 98 1.98 -11.55 2.15
CA PHE A 98 2.13 -12.52 3.22
C PHE A 98 2.96 -13.70 2.74
N THR A 99 3.81 -14.25 3.60
CA THR A 99 4.70 -15.36 3.28
C THR A 99 4.33 -16.62 4.05
N SER A 100 4.63 -17.78 3.47
CA SER A 100 4.50 -19.09 4.12
C SER A 100 5.72 -19.94 3.83
N ASN A 101 6.18 -20.74 4.81
CA ASN A 101 7.41 -21.52 4.65
C ASN A 101 7.22 -23.05 4.64
N ASP A 102 6.04 -23.58 4.85
CA ASP A 102 5.85 -25.04 4.91
C ASP A 102 4.69 -25.51 4.03
N VAL A 103 3.46 -25.20 4.38
CA VAL A 103 2.29 -25.73 3.69
C VAL A 103 1.51 -24.63 3.01
N SER A 104 0.70 -25.01 2.03
CA SER A 104 -0.30 -24.11 1.47
C SER A 104 -1.22 -23.58 2.57
N THR A 105 -1.27 -22.27 2.71
CA THR A 105 -1.91 -21.61 3.84
C THR A 105 -3.08 -20.75 3.39
N PRO A 106 -4.32 -21.09 3.71
CA PRO A 106 -5.44 -20.17 3.53
C PRO A 106 -5.30 -18.97 4.45
N LEU A 107 -5.39 -17.78 3.89
CA LEU A 107 -5.39 -16.50 4.58
C LEU A 107 -6.75 -15.83 4.37
N THR A 108 -7.47 -15.59 5.44
CA THR A 108 -8.69 -14.80 5.42
C THR A 108 -8.37 -13.37 5.83
N ILE A 109 -8.90 -12.42 5.10
CA ILE A 109 -8.65 -10.99 5.24
C ILE A 109 -9.97 -10.30 5.53
N TRP A 110 -10.01 -9.50 6.59
CA TRP A 110 -11.14 -8.62 6.93
C TRP A 110 -10.67 -7.16 6.93
N ALA A 111 -11.55 -6.30 6.47
CA ALA A 111 -11.41 -4.86 6.60
C ALA A 111 -12.59 -4.34 7.43
N ASN A 112 -12.31 -3.62 8.51
CA ASN A 112 -13.31 -3.03 9.42
C ASN A 112 -14.39 -4.01 9.88
N GLY A 113 -13.98 -5.27 10.15
CA GLY A 113 -14.88 -6.33 10.64
C GLY A 113 -15.60 -7.11 9.55
N THR A 114 -15.50 -6.72 8.29
CA THR A 114 -16.13 -7.43 7.16
C THR A 114 -15.09 -8.23 6.40
N GLN A 115 -15.40 -9.49 6.08
CA GLN A 115 -14.53 -10.35 5.30
C GLN A 115 -14.47 -9.86 3.84
N VAL A 116 -13.28 -9.53 3.39
CA VAL A 116 -13.05 -9.01 2.01
C VAL A 116 -12.45 -10.06 1.08
N ALA A 117 -11.69 -11.02 1.61
CA ALA A 117 -11.11 -12.08 0.80
C ALA A 117 -10.75 -13.31 1.62
N ILE A 118 -10.77 -14.46 0.94
CA ILE A 118 -10.04 -15.67 1.32
C ILE A 118 -9.06 -15.97 0.20
N LYS A 119 -7.80 -16.06 0.53
CA LYS A 119 -6.71 -16.29 -0.41
C LYS A 119 -5.86 -17.46 0.07
N THR A 120 -5.27 -18.18 -0.85
CA THR A 120 -4.36 -19.28 -0.51
C THR A 120 -2.95 -18.90 -0.90
N ILE A 121 -2.06 -18.89 0.09
CA ILE A 121 -0.64 -18.74 -0.13
C ILE A 121 -0.12 -20.14 -0.48
N PRO A 122 0.51 -20.34 -1.63
CA PRO A 122 0.98 -21.65 -2.03
C PRO A 122 2.07 -22.17 -1.08
N ALA A 123 2.23 -23.49 -1.00
CA ALA A 123 3.39 -24.06 -0.39
C ALA A 123 4.65 -23.67 -1.18
N PRO A 124 5.81 -23.50 -0.52
CA PRO A 124 7.05 -23.24 -1.23
C PRO A 124 7.42 -24.40 -2.16
N GLY A 125 8.02 -24.10 -3.29
CA GLY A 125 8.55 -25.10 -4.22
C GLY A 125 9.73 -25.87 -3.61
N SER A 126 10.09 -27.00 -4.22
CA SER A 126 11.08 -27.96 -3.69
C SER A 126 12.48 -27.38 -3.40
N HIS A 127 12.80 -26.21 -3.93
CA HIS A 127 14.08 -25.53 -3.71
C HIS A 127 13.92 -24.13 -3.11
N MET A 128 12.72 -23.82 -2.62
CA MET A 128 12.43 -22.53 -2.02
C MET A 128 12.20 -22.67 -0.51
N TYR A 129 12.68 -21.73 0.25
CA TYR A 129 12.52 -21.73 1.70
C TYR A 129 11.17 -21.16 2.15
N TYR A 130 10.55 -20.33 1.33
CA TYR A 130 9.23 -19.76 1.55
C TYR A 130 8.57 -19.44 0.22
N SER A 131 7.28 -19.27 0.26
CA SER A 131 6.47 -18.74 -0.83
C SER A 131 5.84 -17.43 -0.41
N GLU A 132 5.45 -16.63 -1.39
CA GLU A 132 4.82 -15.34 -1.16
C GLU A 132 3.46 -15.30 -1.86
N GLY A 133 2.48 -14.80 -1.16
CA GLY A 133 1.17 -14.44 -1.70
C GLY A 133 1.01 -12.94 -1.68
N GLN A 134 0.78 -12.36 -2.85
CA GLN A 134 0.56 -10.92 -3.03
C GLN A 134 -0.88 -10.70 -3.46
N TYR A 135 -1.66 -10.03 -2.63
CA TYR A 135 -3.05 -9.71 -2.88
C TYR A 135 -3.20 -8.19 -2.98
N ARG A 136 -3.09 -7.70 -4.21
CA ARG A 136 -2.95 -6.28 -4.52
C ARG A 136 -4.28 -5.67 -4.95
N ASN A 137 -4.45 -4.40 -4.63
CA ASN A 137 -5.54 -3.56 -5.13
C ASN A 137 -6.95 -4.16 -4.93
N MET A 138 -7.16 -4.88 -3.82
CA MET A 138 -8.49 -5.39 -3.47
C MET A 138 -9.42 -4.20 -3.19
N ASN A 139 -10.54 -4.14 -3.89
CA ASN A 139 -11.54 -3.09 -3.65
C ASN A 139 -12.19 -3.29 -2.28
N VAL A 140 -12.06 -2.32 -1.41
CA VAL A 140 -12.64 -2.32 -0.05
C VAL A 140 -13.42 -1.04 0.26
N ALA A 141 -13.73 -0.24 -0.76
CA ALA A 141 -14.44 1.02 -0.61
C ALA A 141 -15.81 0.87 0.07
N GLU A 142 -16.50 -0.25 -0.16
CA GLU A 142 -17.76 -0.58 0.51
C GLU A 142 -17.63 -0.84 2.03
N HIS A 143 -16.40 -1.01 2.52
CA HIS A 143 -16.08 -1.24 3.93
C HIS A 143 -15.51 0.00 4.63
N SER A 144 -15.54 1.15 3.96
CA SER A 144 -15.11 2.41 4.55
C SER A 144 -15.96 2.78 5.76
N THR A 145 -15.31 3.18 6.84
CA THR A 145 -15.98 3.54 8.11
C THR A 145 -16.19 5.03 8.25
N GLY A 146 -15.66 5.84 7.31
CA GLY A 146 -15.65 7.31 7.43
C GLY A 146 -14.78 7.83 8.58
N THR A 147 -13.95 6.96 9.18
CA THR A 147 -12.97 7.33 10.21
C THR A 147 -11.57 7.37 9.62
N ASP A 148 -10.65 8.05 10.30
CA ASP A 148 -9.22 8.12 9.95
C ASP A 148 -8.46 6.83 10.29
N THR A 149 -9.16 5.81 10.73
CA THR A 149 -8.59 4.56 11.24
C THR A 149 -9.24 3.36 10.59
N TRP A 150 -8.41 2.47 10.04
CA TRP A 150 -8.83 1.19 9.49
C TRP A 150 -8.27 0.03 10.30
N LYS A 151 -9.14 -0.95 10.59
CA LYS A 151 -8.76 -2.20 11.22
C LYS A 151 -8.70 -3.31 10.18
N ILE A 152 -7.52 -3.86 9.98
CA ILE A 152 -7.31 -5.01 9.12
C ILE A 152 -7.08 -6.24 9.99
N THR A 153 -7.87 -7.30 9.78
CA THR A 153 -7.70 -8.56 10.48
C THR A 153 -7.22 -9.61 9.47
N LEU A 154 -6.14 -10.28 9.81
CA LEU A 154 -5.61 -11.40 9.06
C LEU A 154 -5.75 -12.67 9.91
N ALA A 155 -6.27 -13.75 9.31
CA ALA A 155 -6.32 -15.05 9.98
C ALA A 155 -5.89 -16.18 9.06
N THR A 156 -4.99 -17.01 9.57
CA THR A 156 -4.61 -18.26 8.94
C THR A 156 -5.60 -19.35 9.36
N GLN A 157 -6.07 -20.12 8.39
CA GLN A 157 -6.99 -21.24 8.57
C GLN A 157 -6.58 -22.40 7.68
N GLY A 158 -7.05 -23.59 7.94
CA GLY A 158 -6.88 -24.70 7.03
C GLY A 158 -7.01 -26.06 7.71
N PRO A 159 -7.03 -27.14 6.94
CA PRO A 159 -7.16 -28.51 7.47
C PRO A 159 -5.99 -28.89 8.40
N PHE A 160 -4.89 -28.15 8.36
CA PHE A 160 -3.73 -28.28 9.23
C PHE A 160 -3.67 -27.24 10.36
N ALA A 161 -4.79 -26.55 10.60
CA ALA A 161 -4.87 -25.49 11.62
C ALA A 161 -4.48 -25.98 13.04
N THR A 162 -4.62 -27.27 13.30
CA THR A 162 -4.20 -27.91 14.57
C THR A 162 -2.72 -28.33 14.53
N SER A 163 -2.08 -28.30 13.39
CA SER A 163 -0.66 -28.62 13.27
C SER A 163 0.15 -27.31 13.22
N ASN A 164 1.29 -27.27 13.92
CA ASN A 164 2.24 -26.17 13.85
C ASN A 164 2.92 -26.03 12.46
N ARG A 165 2.41 -26.73 11.45
CA ARG A 165 2.95 -26.70 10.10
C ARG A 165 2.59 -25.45 9.33
N VAL A 166 1.45 -24.82 9.64
CA VAL A 166 1.15 -23.48 9.09
C VAL A 166 2.06 -22.49 9.77
N GLN A 167 3.00 -21.95 9.02
CA GLN A 167 3.93 -20.95 9.47
C GLN A 167 3.99 -19.82 8.46
N GLY A 168 3.37 -18.72 8.78
CA GLY A 168 3.33 -17.56 7.91
C GLY A 168 3.76 -16.28 8.62
N ARG A 169 4.18 -15.31 7.83
CA ARG A 169 4.56 -13.99 8.33
C ARG A 169 4.04 -12.92 7.39
N LEU A 170 3.64 -11.81 7.97
CA LEU A 170 3.25 -10.63 7.21
C LEU A 170 4.51 -9.97 6.65
N ASP A 171 4.46 -9.59 5.38
CA ASP A 171 5.42 -8.67 4.79
C ASP A 171 4.90 -7.24 5.00
N TYR A 172 3.82 -6.87 4.31
CA TYR A 172 3.21 -5.56 4.58
C TYR A 172 1.70 -5.55 4.29
N ILE A 173 1.05 -4.54 4.86
CA ILE A 173 -0.32 -4.14 4.53
C ILE A 173 -0.27 -2.70 4.04
N ALA A 174 -0.87 -2.43 2.89
CA ALA A 174 -0.99 -1.09 2.36
C ALA A 174 -2.44 -0.78 1.98
N LEU A 175 -2.88 0.42 2.28
CA LEU A 175 -4.15 0.96 1.82
C LEU A 175 -3.87 2.17 0.96
N SER A 176 -4.36 2.19 -0.27
CA SER A 176 -4.39 3.37 -1.13
C SER A 176 -5.82 3.86 -1.28
N TYR A 177 -6.01 5.16 -1.37
CA TYR A 177 -7.31 5.79 -1.39
C TYR A 177 -7.25 7.15 -2.07
N THR A 178 -8.39 7.66 -2.52
CA THR A 178 -8.50 9.05 -2.95
C THR A 178 -8.52 9.96 -1.71
N ALA A 179 -7.61 10.90 -1.64
CA ALA A 179 -7.49 11.87 -0.55
C ALA A 179 -7.70 13.30 -1.05
N PRO A 180 -8.15 14.23 -0.22
CA PRO A 180 -8.15 15.64 -0.58
C PRO A 180 -6.72 16.16 -0.76
N LEU A 181 -6.53 17.03 -1.73
CA LEU A 181 -5.26 17.73 -1.92
C LEU A 181 -5.24 18.95 -1.00
N GLU A 182 -4.81 18.72 0.23
CA GLU A 182 -4.74 19.75 1.27
C GLU A 182 -3.30 19.90 1.78
N LEU A 183 -2.97 21.11 2.18
CA LEU A 183 -1.71 21.38 2.86
C LEU A 183 -1.83 20.89 4.31
N GLN A 184 -1.19 19.78 4.64
CA GLN A 184 -1.12 19.26 6.00
C GLN A 184 0.26 19.58 6.59
N GLU A 185 0.29 20.28 7.70
CA GLU A 185 1.54 20.61 8.43
C GLU A 185 2.67 21.20 7.55
N GLY A 186 2.31 21.95 6.52
CA GLY A 186 3.29 22.52 5.58
C GLY A 186 3.71 21.61 4.42
N PHE A 187 3.10 20.43 4.28
CA PHE A 187 3.39 19.50 3.19
C PHE A 187 2.18 19.27 2.29
N VAL A 188 2.43 19.21 0.99
CA VAL A 188 1.50 18.67 0.00
C VAL A 188 2.11 17.42 -0.60
N ARG A 189 1.39 16.30 -0.53
CA ARG A 189 1.80 15.08 -1.23
C ARG A 189 1.13 15.05 -2.59
N PHE A 190 1.94 14.97 -3.63
CA PHE A 190 1.48 14.73 -4.98
C PHE A 190 1.73 13.26 -5.31
N GLY A 191 0.70 12.55 -5.79
CA GLY A 191 0.82 11.20 -6.32
C GLY A 191 0.60 11.19 -7.83
N GLU A 192 1.19 10.24 -8.54
CA GLU A 192 0.77 9.91 -9.90
C GLU A 192 -0.65 9.33 -9.82
N GLY A 193 -1.60 9.93 -10.47
CA GLY A 193 -3.00 9.50 -10.41
C GLY A 193 -3.96 10.63 -10.12
N ILE A 194 -3.61 11.83 -10.57
CA ILE A 194 -4.53 12.97 -10.55
C ILE A 194 -5.66 12.66 -11.53
N SER A 195 -6.78 12.17 -11.00
CA SER A 195 -8.01 12.04 -11.78
C SER A 195 -8.62 13.40 -11.98
N GLY A 196 -8.18 14.09 -13.03
CA GLY A 196 -8.91 15.23 -13.51
C GLY A 196 -10.07 14.79 -14.37
N THR A 197 -11.28 15.07 -13.97
CA THR A 197 -12.44 14.96 -14.86
C THR A 197 -12.23 15.88 -16.06
N LYS A 198 -11.98 15.31 -17.23
CA LYS A 198 -12.02 16.03 -18.50
C LYS A 198 -13.48 16.44 -18.71
N SER A 199 -13.84 17.65 -18.39
CA SER A 199 -15.06 18.26 -18.90
C SER A 199 -14.85 18.52 -20.39
N GLY A 200 -15.26 17.58 -21.21
CA GLY A 200 -15.29 17.77 -22.64
C GLY A 200 -16.50 18.62 -23.01
N ASN A 201 -16.31 19.91 -23.19
CA ASN A 201 -17.19 20.67 -24.03
C ASN A 201 -16.76 20.46 -25.49
N ASN A 202 -17.35 19.49 -26.14
CA ASN A 202 -17.46 19.46 -27.60
C ASN A 202 -18.52 20.51 -27.97
N THR A 203 -18.07 21.68 -28.34
CA THR A 203 -18.84 22.56 -29.20
C THR A 203 -18.31 22.44 -30.61
N SER A 204 -18.98 21.61 -31.40
CA SER A 204 -18.89 21.62 -32.86
C SER A 204 -19.43 22.96 -33.38
N GLN A 205 -18.62 23.68 -34.13
CA GLN A 205 -19.02 24.51 -35.28
C GLN A 205 -18.10 24.15 -36.43
#